data_47a8ba57af508b7a9547a6706ac39d5a
#
_entry.id   47a8ba57af508b7a9547a6706ac39d5a
#
_cell.length_a   1.000
_cell.length_b   1.000
_cell.length_c   1.000
_cell.angle_alpha   90.00
_cell.angle_beta   90.00
_cell.angle_gamma   90.00
#
_symmetry.space_group_name_H-M   'P 1'
#
loop_
_entity.id
_entity.type
_entity.pdbx_description
1 polymer ?
#
loop_
_entity_poly.entity_id
_entity_poly.type
_entity_poly.pdbx_seq_one_letter_code
_entity_poly.pdbx_strand_id
1 'polypeptide(L)'
;MRAPRHLPVVALTLGLASATPFISGGGAVFAQDQAGPAQALKQIVLTDKQIEAVLAAQKDVAAVMAKMPQGESEQIDPKTIAQLDTVAKKYKFANYADYDLVAENIGLIMDGVDPQTKKYVGADVMLKKQIAEVQADKTMAPKEKKEAVDQMTAQLKATPAVQNPGNIDLVVKYFDRLSAAMPKNE
;
A
#
# COMPACT_ATOMS: atom_id res chain seq x y z
N MET A 1 13.76 23.79 -23.26
CA MET A 1 12.50 24.07 -22.54
C MET A 1 11.91 22.71 -22.16
N ARG A 2 12.03 22.31 -20.91
CA ARG A 2 11.48 21.03 -20.40
C ARG A 2 10.17 21.34 -19.67
N ALA A 3 9.09 20.71 -20.09
CA ALA A 3 7.78 20.84 -19.48
C ALA A 3 7.76 20.19 -18.09
N PRO A 4 7.05 20.78 -17.10
CA PRO A 4 6.90 20.18 -15.78
C PRO A 4 6.01 18.94 -15.85
N ARG A 5 6.47 17.85 -15.25
CA ARG A 5 5.68 16.63 -15.05
C ARG A 5 4.66 16.90 -13.94
N HIS A 6 3.40 16.96 -14.31
CA HIS A 6 2.30 17.00 -13.35
C HIS A 6 2.08 15.60 -12.76
N LEU A 7 2.17 15.49 -11.44
CA LEU A 7 1.73 14.32 -10.70
C LEU A 7 0.20 14.37 -10.57
N PRO A 8 -0.54 13.32 -10.90
CA PRO A 8 -1.98 13.32 -10.71
C PRO A 8 -2.31 13.22 -9.22
N VAL A 9 -3.00 14.22 -8.73
CA VAL A 9 -3.64 14.23 -7.40
C VAL A 9 -4.88 13.35 -7.49
N VAL A 10 -4.90 12.26 -6.75
CA VAL A 10 -6.12 11.47 -6.56
C VAL A 10 -7.08 12.31 -5.69
N ALA A 11 -8.06 12.93 -6.32
CA ALA A 11 -9.13 13.63 -5.64
C ALA A 11 -10.09 12.62 -5.01
N LEU A 12 -9.98 12.42 -3.71
CA LEU A 12 -10.96 11.70 -2.90
C LEU A 12 -12.14 12.65 -2.64
N THR A 13 -13.21 12.54 -3.43
CA THR A 13 -14.45 13.30 -3.23
C THR A 13 -15.22 12.75 -2.05
N LEU A 14 -15.15 13.43 -0.91
CA LEU A 14 -16.02 13.20 0.23
C LEU A 14 -17.38 13.84 -0.05
N GLY A 15 -18.39 13.03 -0.34
CA GLY A 15 -19.78 13.47 -0.47
C GLY A 15 -20.37 13.83 0.88
N LEU A 16 -20.71 15.11 1.06
CA LEU A 16 -21.55 15.57 2.16
C LEU A 16 -23.00 15.22 1.85
N ALA A 17 -23.62 14.38 2.65
CA ALA A 17 -25.06 14.17 2.65
C ALA A 17 -25.70 14.65 3.96
N SER A 18 -26.63 15.49 3.77
CA SER A 18 -27.59 16.24 4.57
C SER A 18 -28.14 15.59 5.83
N ALA A 19 -28.33 16.45 6.83
CA ALA A 19 -29.02 16.19 8.08
C ALA A 19 -30.55 16.07 7.89
N THR A 20 -31.19 15.13 8.63
CA THR A 20 -32.57 15.22 9.09
C THR A 20 -32.71 14.65 10.50
N PRO A 21 -33.60 15.18 11.34
CA PRO A 21 -33.57 14.95 12.79
C PRO A 21 -34.60 13.94 13.30
N PHE A 22 -34.27 13.38 14.49
CA PHE A 22 -35.15 12.86 15.56
C PHE A 22 -36.20 11.80 15.29
N ILE A 23 -36.06 10.65 15.98
CA ILE A 23 -37.04 10.16 16.94
C ILE A 23 -36.32 9.28 18.00
N SER A 24 -36.62 9.56 19.27
CA SER A 24 -36.21 8.79 20.45
C SER A 24 -36.80 7.39 20.49
N GLY A 25 -36.02 6.43 21.01
CA GLY A 25 -36.55 5.11 21.39
C GLY A 25 -35.46 4.08 21.68
N GLY A 26 -35.07 3.94 22.95
CA GLY A 26 -34.70 2.67 23.59
C GLY A 26 -33.48 1.90 23.07
N GLY A 27 -32.34 2.03 23.73
CA GLY A 27 -31.48 0.93 24.18
C GLY A 27 -30.97 -0.08 23.17
N ALA A 28 -29.82 0.18 22.60
CA ALA A 28 -28.75 -0.80 22.41
C ALA A 28 -27.48 0.00 22.09
N VAL A 29 -26.60 0.11 23.06
CA VAL A 29 -25.23 0.59 22.88
C VAL A 29 -24.52 -0.46 22.04
N PHE A 30 -24.59 -0.37 20.72
CA PHE A 30 -23.61 -1.03 19.88
C PHE A 30 -22.36 -0.17 19.96
N ALA A 31 -21.42 -0.63 20.79
CA ALA A 31 -20.09 -0.12 20.84
C ALA A 31 -19.50 -0.12 19.41
N GLN A 32 -19.40 1.06 18.85
CA GLN A 32 -18.68 1.33 17.63
C GLN A 32 -17.22 1.47 18.03
N ASP A 33 -16.62 0.34 18.37
CA ASP A 33 -15.22 0.22 18.72
C ASP A 33 -14.68 -0.98 17.95
N GLN A 34 -14.25 -0.74 16.71
CA GLN A 34 -13.37 -1.65 15.99
C GLN A 34 -12.66 -0.90 14.84
N ALA A 35 -12.00 0.21 15.16
CA ALA A 35 -10.69 0.39 14.60
C ALA A 35 -9.75 -0.49 15.44
N GLY A 36 -9.75 -1.79 15.17
CA GLY A 36 -8.76 -2.69 15.73
C GLY A 36 -7.37 -2.12 15.42
N PRO A 37 -6.39 -2.26 16.33
CA PRO A 37 -5.03 -1.83 16.02
C PRO A 37 -4.65 -2.47 14.68
N ALA A 38 -4.20 -1.65 13.73
CA ALA A 38 -3.69 -2.13 12.45
C ALA A 38 -2.78 -3.31 12.78
N GLN A 39 -3.15 -4.52 12.33
CA GLN A 39 -2.40 -5.72 12.69
C GLN A 39 -0.97 -5.49 12.21
N ALA A 40 -0.03 -5.48 13.14
CA ALA A 40 1.36 -5.24 12.80
C ALA A 40 1.77 -6.26 11.75
N LEU A 41 2.30 -5.80 10.62
CA LEU A 41 2.76 -6.66 9.52
C LEU A 41 3.63 -7.78 10.07
N LYS A 42 3.22 -9.02 9.86
CA LYS A 42 4.03 -10.19 10.20
C LYS A 42 5.24 -10.22 9.29
N GLN A 43 6.41 -9.98 9.84
CA GLN A 43 7.64 -10.02 9.06
C GLN A 43 8.22 -11.45 9.01
N ILE A 44 8.58 -11.88 7.80
CA ILE A 44 9.15 -13.20 7.51
C ILE A 44 10.52 -13.07 6.85
N VAL A 45 11.32 -14.12 6.91
CA VAL A 45 12.54 -14.20 6.11
C VAL A 45 12.16 -14.53 4.67
N LEU A 46 12.55 -13.68 3.74
CA LEU A 46 12.30 -13.85 2.31
C LEU A 46 13.35 -14.77 1.67
N THR A 47 12.98 -15.39 0.56
CA THR A 47 13.86 -16.19 -0.28
C THR A 47 13.78 -15.72 -1.74
N ASP A 48 14.85 -15.97 -2.52
CA ASP A 48 14.85 -15.72 -3.97
C ASP A 48 13.64 -16.35 -4.67
N LYS A 49 13.29 -17.59 -4.29
CA LYS A 49 12.15 -18.31 -4.88
C LYS A 49 10.82 -17.60 -4.63
N GLN A 50 10.62 -17.03 -3.44
CA GLN A 50 9.40 -16.28 -3.13
C GLN A 50 9.33 -14.98 -3.92
N ILE A 51 10.43 -14.24 -4.04
CA ILE A 51 10.46 -13.00 -4.84
C ILE A 51 10.19 -13.30 -6.31
N GLU A 52 10.82 -14.34 -6.86
CA GLU A 52 10.58 -14.76 -8.25
C GLU A 52 9.14 -15.24 -8.47
N ALA A 53 8.55 -15.94 -7.50
CA ALA A 53 7.16 -16.36 -7.56
C ALA A 53 6.19 -15.16 -7.52
N VAL A 54 6.44 -14.14 -6.68
CA VAL A 54 5.67 -12.89 -6.66
C VAL A 54 5.77 -12.19 -8.01
N LEU A 55 6.99 -11.99 -8.54
CA LEU A 55 7.20 -11.37 -9.85
C LEU A 55 6.45 -12.09 -10.97
N ALA A 56 6.45 -13.41 -10.96
CA ALA A 56 5.76 -14.22 -11.96
C ALA A 56 4.22 -14.13 -11.83
N ALA A 57 3.71 -14.04 -10.59
CA ALA A 57 2.28 -13.97 -10.31
C ALA A 57 1.67 -12.58 -10.55
N GLN A 58 2.46 -11.52 -10.51
CA GLN A 58 2.01 -10.13 -10.47
C GLN A 58 0.99 -9.78 -11.56
N LYS A 59 1.26 -10.21 -12.80
CA LYS A 59 0.35 -9.95 -13.93
C LYS A 59 -1.01 -10.61 -13.75
N ASP A 60 -1.03 -11.85 -13.29
CA ASP A 60 -2.26 -12.62 -13.14
C ASP A 60 -3.06 -12.12 -11.93
N VAL A 61 -2.38 -11.75 -10.83
CA VAL A 61 -3.00 -11.11 -9.66
C VAL A 61 -3.61 -9.77 -10.07
N ALA A 62 -2.86 -8.92 -10.75
CA ALA A 62 -3.35 -7.62 -11.23
C ALA A 62 -4.56 -7.78 -12.16
N ALA A 63 -4.59 -8.80 -13.02
CA ALA A 63 -5.72 -9.07 -13.92
C ALA A 63 -7.00 -9.52 -13.16
N VAL A 64 -6.86 -10.16 -12.00
CA VAL A 64 -8.00 -10.47 -11.12
C VAL A 64 -8.45 -9.21 -10.40
N MET A 65 -7.53 -8.45 -9.81
CA MET A 65 -7.82 -7.23 -9.06
C MET A 65 -8.46 -6.14 -9.94
N ALA A 66 -8.05 -6.02 -11.20
CA ALA A 66 -8.62 -5.07 -12.16
C ALA A 66 -10.11 -5.32 -12.49
N LYS A 67 -10.63 -6.50 -12.17
CA LYS A 67 -12.06 -6.84 -12.35
C LYS A 67 -12.92 -6.46 -11.15
N MET A 68 -12.30 -6.01 -10.06
CA MET A 68 -13.04 -5.56 -8.89
C MET A 68 -13.71 -4.22 -9.18
N PRO A 69 -14.96 -4.00 -8.71
CA PRO A 69 -15.61 -2.72 -8.78
C PRO A 69 -14.78 -1.66 -8.05
N GLN A 70 -14.50 -0.55 -8.71
CA GLN A 70 -13.81 0.57 -8.06
C GLN A 70 -14.79 1.25 -7.09
N GLY A 71 -14.44 1.32 -5.83
CA GLY A 71 -15.17 2.11 -4.81
C GLY A 71 -16.06 1.32 -3.86
N GLU A 72 -16.13 0.00 -3.94
CA GLU A 72 -16.91 -0.79 -2.99
C GLU A 72 -16.03 -1.70 -2.13
N SER A 73 -16.05 -1.41 -0.84
CA SER A 73 -15.61 -2.16 0.33
C SER A 73 -14.10 -2.42 0.48
N GLU A 74 -13.62 -2.16 1.70
CA GLU A 74 -12.31 -2.58 2.24
C GLU A 74 -12.13 -4.11 2.26
N GLN A 75 -13.16 -4.89 1.91
CA GLN A 75 -13.12 -6.36 1.92
C GLN A 75 -13.27 -6.92 0.52
N ILE A 76 -12.28 -7.70 0.11
CA ILE A 76 -12.32 -8.47 -1.13
C ILE A 76 -13.41 -9.54 -1.00
N ASP A 77 -14.32 -9.61 -1.99
CA ASP A 77 -15.40 -10.59 -1.96
C ASP A 77 -14.88 -12.04 -2.05
N PRO A 78 -15.62 -13.03 -1.50
CA PRO A 78 -15.16 -14.42 -1.45
C PRO A 78 -14.88 -15.05 -2.81
N LYS A 79 -15.56 -14.61 -3.87
CA LYS A 79 -15.34 -15.13 -5.23
C LYS A 79 -14.01 -14.63 -5.79
N THR A 80 -13.70 -13.38 -5.56
CA THR A 80 -12.42 -12.78 -5.94
C THR A 80 -11.27 -13.43 -5.16
N ILE A 81 -11.44 -13.66 -3.84
CA ILE A 81 -10.46 -14.41 -3.03
C ILE A 81 -10.21 -15.79 -3.62
N ALA A 82 -11.24 -16.54 -4.01
CA ALA A 82 -11.10 -17.87 -4.62
C ALA A 82 -10.34 -17.83 -5.96
N GLN A 83 -10.51 -16.75 -6.76
CA GLN A 83 -9.72 -16.55 -7.98
C GLN A 83 -8.25 -16.24 -7.66
N LEU A 84 -8.01 -15.37 -6.69
CA LEU A 84 -6.66 -15.04 -6.23
C LEU A 84 -5.94 -16.25 -5.62
N ASP A 85 -6.66 -17.10 -4.86
CA ASP A 85 -6.14 -18.38 -4.37
C ASP A 85 -5.71 -19.30 -5.50
N THR A 86 -6.49 -19.36 -6.58
CA THR A 86 -6.17 -20.16 -7.75
C THR A 86 -4.89 -19.64 -8.42
N VAL A 87 -4.75 -18.34 -8.55
CA VAL A 87 -3.54 -17.70 -9.07
C VAL A 87 -2.35 -18.00 -8.16
N ALA A 88 -2.48 -17.76 -6.85
CA ALA A 88 -1.41 -17.99 -5.88
C ALA A 88 -0.88 -19.43 -5.93
N LYS A 89 -1.77 -20.43 -5.98
CA LYS A 89 -1.41 -21.85 -6.11
C LYS A 89 -0.65 -22.18 -7.40
N LYS A 90 -1.01 -21.55 -8.53
CA LYS A 90 -0.28 -21.67 -9.79
C LYS A 90 1.20 -21.30 -9.64
N TYR A 91 1.48 -20.31 -8.78
CA TYR A 91 2.83 -19.81 -8.50
C TYR A 91 3.46 -20.34 -7.23
N LYS A 92 2.95 -21.49 -6.72
CA LYS A 92 3.50 -22.26 -5.60
C LYS A 92 3.33 -21.62 -4.20
N PHE A 93 2.40 -20.71 -4.05
CA PHE A 93 1.91 -20.28 -2.75
C PHE A 93 0.79 -21.20 -2.26
N ALA A 94 0.61 -21.34 -0.96
CA ALA A 94 -0.46 -22.17 -0.38
C ALA A 94 -1.85 -21.60 -0.70
N ASN A 95 -1.99 -20.28 -0.66
CA ASN A 95 -3.19 -19.49 -0.94
C ASN A 95 -2.82 -18.02 -1.20
N TYR A 96 -3.81 -17.15 -1.43
CA TYR A 96 -3.58 -15.74 -1.67
C TYR A 96 -2.97 -15.03 -0.44
N ALA A 97 -3.39 -15.39 0.79
CA ALA A 97 -2.82 -14.79 1.99
C ALA A 97 -1.32 -15.08 2.17
N ASP A 98 -0.85 -16.24 1.72
CA ASP A 98 0.58 -16.57 1.71
C ASP A 98 1.35 -15.74 0.66
N TYR A 99 0.78 -15.53 -0.54
CA TYR A 99 1.31 -14.62 -1.53
C TYR A 99 1.36 -13.17 -1.00
N ASP A 100 0.27 -12.71 -0.43
CA ASP A 100 0.10 -11.35 0.07
C ASP A 100 1.11 -11.05 1.19
N LEU A 101 1.26 -11.97 2.15
CA LEU A 101 2.27 -11.87 3.20
C LEU A 101 3.69 -11.69 2.64
N VAL A 102 4.04 -12.42 1.59
CA VAL A 102 5.35 -12.27 0.93
C VAL A 102 5.44 -10.92 0.21
N ALA A 103 4.39 -10.53 -0.52
CA ALA A 103 4.33 -9.26 -1.24
C ALA A 103 4.42 -8.05 -0.30
N GLU A 104 3.72 -8.08 0.84
CA GLU A 104 3.80 -7.04 1.87
C GLU A 104 5.21 -6.91 2.47
N ASN A 105 5.89 -8.03 2.72
CA ASN A 105 7.27 -8.00 3.21
C ASN A 105 8.26 -7.46 2.17
N ILE A 106 8.01 -7.71 0.88
CA ILE A 106 8.77 -7.08 -0.21
C ILE A 106 8.48 -5.57 -0.23
N GLY A 107 7.20 -5.17 -0.16
CA GLY A 107 6.75 -3.78 -0.15
C GLY A 107 7.40 -2.97 0.97
N LEU A 108 7.40 -3.50 2.20
CA LEU A 108 8.04 -2.86 3.36
C LEU A 108 9.50 -2.45 3.09
N ILE A 109 10.24 -3.25 2.35
CA ILE A 109 11.63 -2.94 2.02
C ILE A 109 11.72 -2.01 0.81
N MET A 110 10.87 -2.23 -0.21
CA MET A 110 10.83 -1.37 -1.39
C MET A 110 10.55 0.09 -1.02
N ASP A 111 9.68 0.34 -0.03
CA ASP A 111 9.36 1.68 0.48
C ASP A 111 10.58 2.41 1.07
N GLY A 112 11.59 1.67 1.49
CA GLY A 112 12.86 2.21 2.01
C GLY A 112 13.98 2.32 0.98
N VAL A 113 13.77 1.92 -0.27
CA VAL A 113 14.79 2.00 -1.33
C VAL A 113 14.68 3.32 -2.08
N ASP A 114 15.76 4.09 -2.10
CA ASP A 114 15.84 5.29 -2.94
C ASP A 114 15.92 4.88 -4.43
N PRO A 115 14.95 5.27 -5.25
CA PRO A 115 14.86 4.84 -6.65
C PRO A 115 15.98 5.39 -7.55
N GLN A 116 16.66 6.45 -7.12
CA GLN A 116 17.75 7.05 -7.89
C GLN A 116 19.06 6.33 -7.65
N THR A 117 19.33 6.00 -6.38
CA THR A 117 20.59 5.35 -5.97
C THR A 117 20.48 3.84 -5.89
N LYS A 118 19.23 3.30 -5.88
CA LYS A 118 18.89 1.89 -5.67
C LYS A 118 19.44 1.33 -4.35
N LYS A 119 19.61 2.20 -3.36
CA LYS A 119 20.09 1.83 -2.03
C LYS A 119 18.95 1.89 -1.03
N TYR A 120 18.93 0.95 -0.13
CA TYR A 120 18.06 1.01 1.02
C TYR A 120 18.53 2.11 1.99
N VAL A 121 17.68 3.08 2.24
CA VAL A 121 17.94 4.21 3.16
C VAL A 121 17.00 4.19 4.36
N GLY A 122 15.94 3.37 4.31
CA GLY A 122 14.88 3.27 5.30
C GLY A 122 13.59 3.97 4.86
N ALA A 123 12.45 3.32 5.10
CA ALA A 123 11.14 3.85 4.72
C ALA A 123 10.84 5.18 5.44
N ASP A 124 11.30 5.33 6.68
CA ASP A 124 11.17 6.58 7.44
C ASP A 124 11.94 7.75 6.80
N VAL A 125 13.12 7.49 6.25
CA VAL A 125 13.94 8.48 5.53
C VAL A 125 13.24 8.88 4.22
N MET A 126 12.70 7.89 3.48
CA MET A 126 11.97 8.15 2.24
C MET A 126 10.70 8.96 2.50
N LEU A 127 9.91 8.62 3.51
CA LEU A 127 8.71 9.37 3.88
C LEU A 127 9.03 10.80 4.32
N LYS A 128 10.08 11.00 5.13
CA LYS A 128 10.53 12.35 5.52
C LYS A 128 10.93 13.19 4.31
N LYS A 129 11.60 12.59 3.33
CA LYS A 129 11.94 13.26 2.06
C LYS A 129 10.69 13.65 1.29
N GLN A 130 9.72 12.77 1.13
CA GLN A 130 8.44 13.04 0.47
C GLN A 130 7.65 14.15 1.20
N ILE A 131 7.57 14.12 2.52
CA ILE A 131 6.96 15.19 3.32
C ILE A 131 7.61 16.54 3.04
N ALA A 132 8.94 16.61 3.00
CA ALA A 132 9.65 17.84 2.68
C ALA A 132 9.39 18.33 1.25
N GLU A 133 9.29 17.42 0.28
CA GLU A 133 8.95 17.74 -1.11
C GLU A 133 7.53 18.31 -1.21
N VAL A 134 6.53 17.68 -0.56
CA VAL A 134 5.15 18.18 -0.52
C VAL A 134 5.07 19.55 0.17
N GLN A 135 5.79 19.75 1.27
CA GLN A 135 5.84 21.04 1.95
C GLN A 135 6.44 22.15 1.08
N ALA A 136 7.44 21.83 0.28
CA ALA A 136 8.12 22.76 -0.61
C ALA A 136 7.34 23.05 -1.91
N ASP A 137 6.38 22.20 -2.29
CA ASP A 137 5.58 22.37 -3.49
C ASP A 137 4.73 23.66 -3.41
N LYS A 138 4.96 24.58 -4.35
CA LYS A 138 4.23 25.86 -4.42
C LYS A 138 2.97 25.79 -5.27
N THR A 139 2.74 24.69 -5.96
CA THR A 139 1.59 24.50 -6.86
C THR A 139 0.40 23.85 -6.16
N MET A 140 0.64 23.13 -5.07
CA MET A 140 -0.39 22.46 -4.29
C MET A 140 -1.17 23.44 -3.40
N ALA A 141 -2.50 23.32 -3.36
CA ALA A 141 -3.34 24.15 -2.51
C ALA A 141 -3.01 23.93 -1.01
N PRO A 142 -3.07 24.97 -0.15
CA PRO A 142 -2.66 24.87 1.26
C PRO A 142 -3.40 23.77 2.05
N LYS A 143 -4.68 23.56 1.75
CA LYS A 143 -5.49 22.52 2.39
C LYS A 143 -5.03 21.13 1.99
N GLU A 144 -4.87 20.88 0.70
CA GLU A 144 -4.41 19.60 0.14
C GLU A 144 -3.00 19.24 0.66
N LYS A 145 -2.12 20.25 0.69
CA LYS A 145 -0.76 20.09 1.25
C LYS A 145 -0.80 19.65 2.71
N LYS A 146 -1.64 20.31 3.52
CA LYS A 146 -1.79 19.95 4.93
C LYS A 146 -2.29 18.52 5.08
N GLU A 147 -3.34 18.14 4.34
CA GLU A 147 -3.92 16.80 4.38
C GLU A 147 -2.89 15.73 3.96
N ALA A 148 -2.14 15.96 2.90
CA ALA A 148 -1.09 15.06 2.44
C ALA A 148 0.03 14.89 3.49
N VAL A 149 0.50 15.99 4.09
CA VAL A 149 1.53 15.96 5.15
C VAL A 149 1.03 15.25 6.40
N ASP A 150 -0.22 15.48 6.81
CA ASP A 150 -0.84 14.83 7.97
C ASP A 150 -0.93 13.31 7.73
N GLN A 151 -1.36 12.86 6.55
CA GLN A 151 -1.42 11.45 6.17
C GLN A 151 -0.03 10.80 6.16
N MET A 152 0.95 11.41 5.50
CA MET A 152 2.32 10.91 5.48
C MET A 152 2.96 10.86 6.87
N THR A 153 2.63 11.83 7.74
CA THR A 153 3.11 11.85 9.12
C THR A 153 2.48 10.71 9.95
N ALA A 154 1.21 10.41 9.72
CA ALA A 154 0.56 9.26 10.34
C ALA A 154 1.19 7.94 9.85
N GLN A 155 1.43 7.80 8.55
CA GLN A 155 2.11 6.66 7.96
C GLN A 155 3.52 6.48 8.53
N LEU A 156 4.29 7.57 8.67
CA LEU A 156 5.62 7.53 9.28
C LEU A 156 5.62 6.94 10.69
N LYS A 157 4.60 7.26 11.49
CA LYS A 157 4.44 6.71 12.84
C LYS A 157 4.04 5.24 12.85
N ALA A 158 3.32 4.79 11.82
CA ALA A 158 2.84 3.42 11.68
C ALA A 158 3.84 2.50 10.97
N THR A 159 4.85 3.06 10.29
CA THR A 159 5.85 2.28 9.55
C THR A 159 6.68 1.42 10.48
N PRO A 160 6.63 0.08 10.37
CA PRO A 160 7.40 -0.80 11.23
C PRO A 160 8.88 -0.81 10.83
N ALA A 161 9.75 -1.01 11.81
CA ALA A 161 11.16 -1.26 11.53
C ALA A 161 11.35 -2.65 10.87
N VAL A 162 12.33 -2.76 9.98
CA VAL A 162 12.69 -4.05 9.35
C VAL A 162 13.32 -4.97 10.39
N GLN A 163 12.68 -6.13 10.65
CA GLN A 163 13.13 -7.12 11.62
C GLN A 163 14.11 -8.14 11.02
N ASN A 164 14.07 -8.34 9.70
CA ASN A 164 14.91 -9.29 8.97
C ASN A 164 15.87 -8.54 8.03
N PRO A 165 17.05 -8.08 8.50
CA PRO A 165 17.96 -7.26 7.68
C PRO A 165 18.43 -7.95 6.40
N GLY A 166 18.56 -9.29 6.39
CA GLY A 166 18.92 -10.05 5.20
C GLY A 166 17.93 -9.91 4.04
N ASN A 167 16.69 -9.55 4.32
CA ASN A 167 15.71 -9.27 3.28
C ASN A 167 16.06 -8.00 2.49
N ILE A 168 16.77 -7.04 3.08
CA ILE A 168 17.15 -5.78 2.43
C ILE A 168 18.00 -6.06 1.20
N ASP A 169 19.11 -6.78 1.37
CA ASP A 169 20.03 -7.09 0.28
C ASP A 169 19.31 -7.91 -0.81
N LEU A 170 18.46 -8.84 -0.37
CA LEU A 170 17.69 -9.68 -1.27
C LEU A 170 16.71 -8.86 -2.12
N VAL A 171 15.92 -7.97 -1.53
CA VAL A 171 14.95 -7.13 -2.27
C VAL A 171 15.67 -6.11 -3.15
N VAL A 172 16.76 -5.51 -2.67
CA VAL A 172 17.58 -4.59 -3.47
C VAL A 172 18.16 -5.28 -4.71
N LYS A 173 18.58 -6.53 -4.61
CA LYS A 173 19.01 -7.36 -5.75
C LYS A 173 17.94 -7.45 -6.84
N TYR A 174 16.67 -7.49 -6.46
CA TYR A 174 15.53 -7.60 -7.38
C TYR A 174 14.85 -6.27 -7.68
N PHE A 175 15.36 -5.15 -7.16
CA PHE A 175 14.70 -3.85 -7.18
C PHE A 175 14.18 -3.43 -8.57
N ASP A 176 15.01 -3.52 -9.60
CA ASP A 176 14.62 -3.11 -10.96
C ASP A 176 13.45 -3.94 -11.50
N ARG A 177 13.47 -5.25 -11.25
CA ARG A 177 12.41 -6.16 -11.68
C ARG A 177 11.12 -5.92 -10.91
N LEU A 178 11.22 -5.69 -9.60
CA LEU A 178 10.09 -5.38 -8.74
C LEU A 178 9.46 -4.05 -9.12
N SER A 179 10.28 -2.99 -9.28
CA SER A 179 9.80 -1.67 -9.70
C SER A 179 9.15 -1.66 -11.09
N ALA A 180 9.61 -2.54 -12.00
CA ALA A 180 9.01 -2.67 -13.32
C ALA A 180 7.69 -3.46 -13.30
N ALA A 181 7.52 -4.37 -12.34
CA ALA A 181 6.33 -5.20 -12.20
C ALA A 181 5.21 -4.51 -11.39
N MET A 182 5.56 -3.58 -10.50
CA MET A 182 4.58 -2.82 -9.73
C MET A 182 3.80 -1.87 -10.65
N PRO A 183 2.48 -1.71 -10.45
CA PRO A 183 1.72 -0.73 -11.18
C PRO A 183 2.33 0.66 -10.92
N LYS A 184 2.66 1.36 -12.00
CA LYS A 184 3.03 2.77 -11.89
C LYS A 184 1.76 3.51 -11.53
N ASN A 185 1.75 4.16 -10.36
CA ASN A 185 0.72 5.13 -10.03
C ASN A 185 0.88 6.30 -11.03
N GLU A 186 0.14 6.22 -12.14
CA GLU A 186 0.01 7.29 -13.14
C GLU A 186 -1.04 8.29 -12.69
#